data_f63112ccc1013929a0d90fa5d1ef0d14
#
_entry.id   f63112ccc1013929a0d90fa5d1ef0d14
#
_cell.length_a   1.000
_cell.length_b   1.000
_cell.length_c   1.000
_cell.angle_alpha   90.00
_cell.angle_beta   90.00
_cell.angle_gamma   90.00
#
_symmetry.space_group_name_H-M   'P 1'
#
loop_
_entity.id
_entity.type
_entity.pdbx_description
1 polymer ?
#
loop_
_entity_poly.entity_id
_entity_poly.type
_entity_poly.pdbx_seq_one_letter_code
_entity_poly.pdbx_strand_id
1 'polypeptide(L)'
;MNVNLDYYKIFYYVAKYENFTRAAQVLGNSQPNVTRAMNCLEQQINSTLFVRTNRGVQLTQEGKRLYEHVSIAMAQLLEANLRSEER
;
A
#
# COMPACT_ATOMS: atom_id res chain seq x y z
N MET A 1 1.74 13.83 14.41
CA MET A 1 0.99 12.97 13.48
C MET A 1 1.48 11.53 13.62
N ASN A 2 0.57 10.62 13.83
CA ASN A 2 0.92 9.21 13.90
C ASN A 2 0.96 8.62 12.49
N VAL A 3 2.12 8.08 12.11
CA VAL A 3 2.29 7.41 10.82
C VAL A 3 2.30 5.91 11.08
N ASN A 4 1.38 5.19 10.45
CA ASN A 4 1.34 3.73 10.55
C ASN A 4 2.02 3.13 9.32
N LEU A 5 3.25 2.68 9.51
CA LEU A 5 4.05 2.13 8.40
C LEU A 5 3.42 0.87 7.81
N ASP A 6 2.69 0.10 8.64
CA ASP A 6 1.99 -1.08 8.13
C ASP A 6 0.91 -0.69 7.12
N TYR A 7 0.20 0.41 7.35
CA TYR A 7 -0.80 0.88 6.40
C TYR A 7 -0.15 1.26 5.06
N TYR A 8 1.01 1.90 5.09
CA TYR A 8 1.73 2.27 3.87
C TYR A 8 2.26 1.05 3.14
N LYS A 9 2.70 0.04 3.87
CA LYS A 9 3.12 -1.23 3.27
C LYS A 9 1.93 -1.90 2.57
N ILE A 10 0.79 -1.97 3.24
CA ILE A 10 -0.43 -2.54 2.65
C ILE A 10 -0.84 -1.74 1.42
N PHE A 11 -0.81 -0.42 1.52
CA PHE A 11 -1.11 0.46 0.40
C PHE A 11 -0.22 0.15 -0.81
N TYR A 12 1.07 -0.03 -0.57
CA TYR A 12 2.02 -0.33 -1.64
C TYR A 12 1.60 -1.58 -2.42
N TYR A 13 1.23 -2.63 -1.72
CA TYR A 13 0.85 -3.88 -2.39
C TYR A 13 -0.51 -3.78 -3.08
N VAL A 14 -1.48 -3.10 -2.46
CA VAL A 14 -2.78 -2.89 -3.11
C VAL A 14 -2.60 -2.08 -4.39
N ALA A 15 -1.80 -1.04 -4.35
CA ALA A 15 -1.54 -0.19 -5.52
C ALA A 15 -0.79 -0.96 -6.61
N LYS A 16 0.19 -1.77 -6.20
CA LYS A 16 1.01 -2.54 -7.13
C LYS A 16 0.18 -3.54 -7.93
N TYR A 17 -0.71 -4.25 -7.26
CA TYR A 17 -1.52 -5.28 -7.90
C TYR A 17 -2.86 -4.78 -8.39
N GLU A 18 -3.27 -3.61 -7.96
CA GLU A 18 -4.59 -3.04 -8.29
C GLU A 18 -5.72 -4.02 -7.95
N ASN A 19 -5.56 -4.72 -6.83
CA ASN A 19 -6.45 -5.81 -6.43
C ASN A 19 -6.31 -6.07 -4.94
N PHE A 20 -7.41 -5.88 -4.18
CA PHE A 20 -7.39 -6.07 -2.72
C PHE A 20 -7.15 -7.54 -2.35
N THR A 21 -7.78 -8.45 -3.09
CA THR A 21 -7.66 -9.89 -2.80
C THR A 21 -6.23 -10.37 -3.02
N ARG A 22 -5.63 -9.97 -4.14
CA ARG A 22 -4.26 -10.35 -4.45
C ARG A 22 -3.27 -9.79 -3.43
N ALA A 23 -3.45 -8.52 -3.07
CA ALA A 23 -2.60 -7.91 -2.06
C ALA A 23 -2.70 -8.64 -0.73
N ALA A 24 -3.91 -9.01 -0.32
CA ALA A 24 -4.12 -9.75 0.92
C ALA A 24 -3.39 -11.10 0.87
N GLN A 25 -3.46 -11.81 -0.25
CA GLN A 25 -2.78 -13.09 -0.40
C GLN A 25 -1.26 -12.93 -0.25
N VAL A 26 -0.70 -11.93 -0.92
CA VAL A 26 0.75 -11.69 -0.86
C VAL A 26 1.19 -11.29 0.54
N LEU A 27 0.36 -10.53 1.24
CA LEU A 27 0.67 -10.07 2.60
C LEU A 27 0.39 -11.12 3.67
N GLY A 28 -0.27 -12.23 3.31
CA GLY A 28 -0.68 -13.22 4.30
C GLY A 28 -1.73 -12.66 5.25
N ASN A 29 -2.64 -11.86 4.74
CA ASN A 29 -3.66 -11.17 5.53
C ASN A 29 -5.03 -11.43 4.90
N SER A 30 -6.11 -11.10 5.64
CA SER A 30 -7.45 -11.23 5.10
C SER A 30 -7.81 -10.00 4.29
N GLN A 31 -8.67 -10.19 3.27
CA GLN A 31 -9.11 -9.08 2.43
C GLN A 31 -9.88 -8.03 3.23
N PRO A 32 -10.78 -8.40 4.18
CA PRO A 32 -11.42 -7.38 5.03
C PRO A 32 -10.45 -6.55 5.85
N ASN A 33 -9.36 -7.15 6.35
CA ASN A 33 -8.35 -6.40 7.08
C ASN A 33 -7.62 -5.40 6.18
N VAL A 34 -7.30 -5.82 4.97
CA VAL A 34 -6.65 -4.94 3.99
C VAL A 34 -7.57 -3.77 3.64
N THR A 35 -8.86 -4.05 3.40
CA THR A 35 -9.84 -3.01 3.10
C THR A 35 -9.96 -2.01 4.25
N ARG A 36 -10.04 -2.52 5.49
CA ARG A 36 -10.13 -1.67 6.68
C ARG A 36 -8.90 -0.79 6.83
N ALA A 37 -7.73 -1.37 6.63
CA ALA A 37 -6.47 -0.61 6.72
C ALA A 37 -6.45 0.54 5.70
N MET A 38 -6.92 0.28 4.48
CA MET A 38 -6.92 1.32 3.46
C MET A 38 -7.95 2.41 3.75
N ASN A 39 -9.12 2.03 4.27
CA ASN A 39 -10.11 3.02 4.70
C ASN A 39 -9.55 3.90 5.82
N CYS A 40 -8.84 3.30 6.77
CA CYS A 40 -8.21 4.06 7.85
C CYS A 40 -7.14 5.01 7.32
N LEU A 41 -6.31 4.54 6.39
CA LEU A 41 -5.26 5.38 5.82
C LEU A 41 -5.86 6.58 5.09
N GLU A 42 -6.89 6.34 4.28
CA GLU A 42 -7.57 7.43 3.56
C GLU A 42 -8.13 8.47 4.53
N GLN A 43 -8.70 8.02 5.64
CA GLN A 43 -9.20 8.94 6.67
C GLN A 43 -8.08 9.73 7.34
N GLN A 44 -6.98 9.06 7.68
CA GLN A 44 -5.85 9.70 8.35
C GLN A 44 -5.24 10.81 7.53
N ILE A 45 -5.09 10.59 6.23
CA ILE A 45 -4.49 11.59 5.34
C ILE A 45 -5.53 12.47 4.66
N ASN A 46 -6.82 12.21 4.93
CA ASN A 46 -7.94 12.97 4.40
C ASN A 46 -7.90 13.03 2.86
N SER A 47 -7.66 11.90 2.23
CA SER A 47 -7.59 11.79 0.77
C SER A 47 -8.10 10.44 0.33
N THR A 48 -8.81 10.42 -0.80
CA THR A 48 -9.22 9.17 -1.43
C THR A 48 -8.08 8.67 -2.31
N LEU A 49 -7.64 7.45 -2.06
CA LEU A 49 -6.50 6.86 -2.76
C LEU A 49 -6.92 5.89 -3.85
N PHE A 50 -8.09 5.28 -3.72
CA PHE A 50 -8.54 4.23 -4.62
C PHE A 50 -9.95 4.48 -5.12
N VAL A 51 -10.21 4.09 -6.35
CA VAL A 51 -11.55 4.02 -6.94
C VAL A 51 -11.80 2.58 -7.31
N ARG A 52 -12.91 2.01 -6.85
CA ARG A 52 -13.30 0.64 -7.19
C ARG A 52 -14.06 0.65 -8.50
N THR A 53 -13.69 -0.26 -9.41
CA THR A 53 -14.33 -0.43 -10.70
C THR A 53 -14.67 -1.90 -10.89
N ASN A 54 -15.40 -2.22 -11.96
CA ASN A 54 -15.71 -3.61 -12.31
C ASN A 54 -14.46 -4.43 -12.62
N ARG A 55 -13.37 -3.76 -12.94
CA ARG A 55 -12.09 -4.42 -13.27
C ARG A 55 -11.14 -4.49 -12.09
N GLY A 56 -11.57 -4.05 -10.92
CA GLY A 56 -10.75 -4.05 -9.72
C GLY A 56 -10.61 -2.66 -9.14
N VAL A 57 -9.40 -2.31 -8.73
CA VAL A 57 -9.11 -1.08 -8.03
C VAL A 57 -8.15 -0.23 -8.86
N GLN A 58 -8.46 1.06 -8.98
CA GLN A 58 -7.58 2.01 -9.66
C GLN A 58 -7.16 3.08 -8.67
N LEU A 59 -5.95 3.63 -8.87
CA LEU A 59 -5.47 4.73 -8.04
C LEU A 59 -6.09 6.05 -8.50
N THR A 60 -6.47 6.88 -7.52
CA THR A 60 -6.77 8.27 -7.79
C THR A 60 -5.47 9.00 -8.11
N GLN A 61 -5.56 10.29 -8.45
CA GLN A 61 -4.36 11.10 -8.66
C GLN A 61 -3.53 11.20 -7.38
N GLU A 62 -4.19 11.37 -6.24
CA GLU A 62 -3.53 11.39 -4.94
C GLU A 62 -2.89 10.04 -4.64
N GLY A 63 -3.59 8.95 -5.00
CA GLY A 63 -3.04 7.60 -4.83
C GLY A 63 -1.79 7.38 -5.67
N LYS A 64 -1.78 7.86 -6.90
CA LYS A 64 -0.60 7.73 -7.76
C LYS A 64 0.59 8.51 -7.20
N ARG A 65 0.35 9.70 -6.68
CA ARG A 65 1.39 10.50 -6.06
C ARG A 65 1.96 9.81 -4.84
N LEU A 66 1.10 9.31 -3.97
CA LEU A 66 1.55 8.59 -2.79
C LEU A 66 2.32 7.32 -3.18
N TYR A 67 1.85 6.62 -4.19
CA TYR A 67 2.51 5.39 -4.64
C TYR A 67 3.94 5.66 -5.12
N GLU A 68 4.17 6.77 -5.80
CA GLU A 68 5.52 7.15 -6.22
C GLU A 68 6.46 7.27 -5.02
N HIS A 69 6.01 7.98 -3.98
CA HIS A 69 6.83 8.17 -2.78
C HIS A 69 7.02 6.87 -2.01
N VAL A 70 5.96 6.10 -1.85
CA VAL A 70 6.03 4.83 -1.12
C VAL A 70 6.91 3.83 -1.87
N SER A 71 6.85 3.81 -3.20
CA SER A 71 7.67 2.92 -4.01
C SER A 71 9.16 3.19 -3.81
N ILE A 72 9.54 4.46 -3.75
CA ILE A 72 10.93 4.83 -3.49
C ILE A 72 11.34 4.36 -2.09
N ALA A 73 10.49 4.59 -1.10
CA ALA A 73 10.78 4.18 0.27
C ALA A 73 10.92 2.65 0.38
N MET A 74 10.04 1.91 -0.27
CA MET A 74 10.10 0.44 -0.26
C MET A 74 11.37 -0.07 -0.94
N ALA A 75 11.77 0.53 -2.04
CA ALA A 75 13.01 0.16 -2.73
C ALA A 75 14.22 0.39 -1.83
N GLN A 76 14.25 1.50 -1.10
CA GLN A 76 15.33 1.79 -0.17
C GLN A 76 15.38 0.78 0.97
N LEU A 77 14.22 0.43 1.52
CA LEU A 77 14.17 -0.54 2.61
C LEU A 77 14.63 -1.93 2.17
N LEU A 78 14.22 -2.36 0.98
CA LEU A 78 14.64 -3.65 0.44
C LEU A 78 16.14 -3.68 0.17
N GLU A 79 16.69 -2.62 -0.37
CA GLU A 79 18.12 -2.52 -0.59
C GLU A 79 18.90 -2.60 0.72
N ALA A 80 18.43 -1.89 1.75
CA ALA A 80 19.08 -1.92 3.06
C ALA A 80 19.07 -3.31 3.67
N ASN A 81 17.96 -4.04 3.54
CA ASN A 81 17.83 -5.40 4.03
C ASN A 81 18.79 -6.36 3.30
N LEU A 82 18.89 -6.23 1.99
CA LEU A 82 19.79 -7.05 1.20
C LEU A 82 21.26 -6.82 1.60
N ARG A 83 21.64 -5.56 1.84
CA ARG A 83 22.99 -5.25 2.29
C ARG A 83 23.28 -5.84 3.66
N SER A 84 22.28 -5.84 4.53
CA SER A 84 22.44 -6.44 5.86
C SER A 84 22.69 -7.94 5.77
N GLU A 85 22.02 -8.61 4.85
CA GLU A 85 22.16 -10.06 4.69
C GLU A 85 23.49 -10.46 4.07
N GLU A 86 24.11 -9.59 3.31
CA GLU A 86 25.37 -9.87 2.65
C GLU A 86 26.58 -9.82 3.60
N ARG A 87 26.38 -9.37 4.82
CA ARG A 87 27.41 -9.36 5.83
C ARG A 87 27.52 -10.71 6.51
#